data_2d308f03e2013bb7c35dbe5d70a24086
#
_entry.id   2d308f03e2013bb7c35dbe5d70a24086
#
_cell.length_a   1.000
_cell.length_b   1.000
_cell.length_c   1.000
_cell.angle_alpha   90.00
_cell.angle_beta   90.00
_cell.angle_gamma   90.00
#
_symmetry.space_group_name_H-M   'P 1'
#
loop_
_entity.id
_entity.type
_entity.pdbx_description
1 polymer ?
#
loop_
_entity_poly.entity_id
_entity_poly.type
_entity_poly.pdbx_seq_one_letter_code
_entity_poly.pdbx_strand_id
1 'polypeptide(L)'
;TPYIAVHRDRILHGNESFLRLPKPNRWGQLPMDRIINLATRSAIEMRDMGFNLVIGPNANLGVPNMSYTSDPTWAGHINLAMVERYQINHMWSAYNYFPAVTLGDASFGSANEAKAYLSNNDVAVFKRLIAQTTANSYMLVMSHIQIPAIDNEHLASSSKPIIDGWLRKELGYKGIVMTDRIDVGALQSNQKIGDYAVASILAGSDLILVDADTIHIDEVHRALTQAVADGTITTERLNESVKRILLMKMQTQIDP
;
A
#
# COMPACT_ATOMS: atom_id res chain seq x y z
N THR A 1 -5.18 -20.22 -1.00
CA THR A 1 -5.33 -19.24 -2.09
C THR A 1 -5.54 -17.88 -1.45
N PRO A 2 -4.66 -16.89 -1.66
CA PRO A 2 -4.86 -15.57 -1.10
C PRO A 2 -6.05 -14.92 -1.82
N TYR A 3 -7.09 -14.60 -1.07
CA TYR A 3 -8.21 -13.85 -1.59
C TYR A 3 -8.08 -12.40 -1.15
N ILE A 4 -8.01 -11.50 -2.12
CA ILE A 4 -8.33 -10.11 -1.91
C ILE A 4 -9.83 -10.04 -2.12
N ALA A 5 -10.59 -9.89 -1.06
CA ALA A 5 -12.01 -9.72 -1.19
C ALA A 5 -12.43 -8.41 -0.56
N VAL A 6 -12.97 -7.56 -1.39
CA VAL A 6 -13.70 -6.38 -0.98
C VAL A 6 -15.18 -6.75 -0.95
N HIS A 7 -15.67 -7.26 0.17
CA HIS A 7 -17.11 -7.37 0.38
C HIS A 7 -17.62 -6.00 0.84
N ARG A 8 -18.20 -5.27 -0.09
CA ARG A 8 -18.53 -3.86 0.01
C ARG A 8 -19.40 -3.50 1.24
N ASP A 9 -20.31 -4.38 1.64
CA ASP A 9 -21.34 -4.00 2.60
C ASP A 9 -20.96 -4.16 4.08
N ARG A 10 -20.04 -5.08 4.43
CA ARG A 10 -19.58 -5.26 5.82
C ARG A 10 -18.24 -4.63 6.13
N ILE A 11 -17.32 -4.60 5.15
CA ILE A 11 -16.02 -3.93 5.28
C ILE A 11 -16.22 -2.41 5.30
N LEU A 12 -17.20 -1.87 4.58
CA LEU A 12 -17.58 -0.46 4.64
C LEU A 12 -18.07 -0.08 6.04
N HIS A 13 -18.74 -0.94 6.76
CA HIS A 13 -19.12 -0.65 8.15
C HIS A 13 -17.90 -0.54 9.07
N GLY A 14 -16.87 -1.35 8.90
CA GLY A 14 -15.60 -1.21 9.61
C GLY A 14 -14.89 0.10 9.25
N ASN A 15 -14.70 0.39 7.98
CA ASN A 15 -14.05 1.62 7.51
C ASN A 15 -14.88 2.87 7.79
N GLU A 16 -16.20 2.84 7.59
CA GLU A 16 -17.08 3.96 7.97
C GLU A 16 -17.05 4.24 9.47
N SER A 17 -16.93 3.20 10.29
CA SER A 17 -16.80 3.38 11.74
C SER A 17 -15.47 4.03 12.10
N PHE A 18 -14.38 3.74 11.38
CA PHE A 18 -13.09 4.43 11.57
C PHE A 18 -13.13 5.88 11.05
N LEU A 19 -13.76 6.14 9.92
CA LEU A 19 -13.95 7.50 9.40
C LEU A 19 -14.84 8.37 10.30
N ARG A 20 -15.71 7.73 11.09
CA ARG A 20 -16.55 8.39 12.10
C ARG A 20 -15.96 8.36 13.50
N LEU A 21 -14.67 8.13 13.64
CA LEU A 21 -14.00 8.22 14.95
C LEU A 21 -14.32 9.58 15.58
N PRO A 22 -14.68 9.61 16.86
CA PRO A 22 -14.92 10.87 17.56
C PRO A 22 -13.68 11.74 17.45
N LYS A 23 -13.89 13.03 17.27
CA LYS A 23 -12.80 14.01 17.30
C LYS A 23 -11.96 13.80 18.56
N PRO A 24 -10.66 14.12 18.51
CA PRO A 24 -9.84 14.11 19.70
C PRO A 24 -10.56 14.86 20.84
N ASN A 25 -10.40 14.41 22.06
CA ASN A 25 -10.93 15.10 23.21
C ASN A 25 -10.30 16.51 23.31
N ARG A 26 -10.75 17.31 24.26
CA ARG A 26 -10.23 18.67 24.48
C ARG A 26 -8.70 18.73 24.72
N TRP A 27 -8.06 17.58 24.95
CA TRP A 27 -6.62 17.43 25.15
C TRP A 27 -5.90 16.89 23.90
N GLY A 28 -6.59 16.79 22.77
CA GLY A 28 -6.04 16.27 21.52
C GLY A 28 -5.85 14.75 21.50
N GLN A 29 -6.37 14.01 22.50
CA GLN A 29 -6.21 12.56 22.56
C GLN A 29 -7.31 11.84 21.78
N LEU A 30 -6.93 10.88 20.94
CA LEU A 30 -7.85 9.96 20.28
C LEU A 30 -8.22 8.82 21.23
N PRO A 31 -9.44 8.28 21.15
CA PRO A 31 -9.84 7.12 21.93
C PRO A 31 -9.20 5.84 21.35
N MET A 32 -7.92 5.64 21.64
CA MET A 32 -7.15 4.51 21.10
C MET A 32 -7.77 3.16 21.41
N ASP A 33 -8.34 2.97 22.61
CA ASP A 33 -9.06 1.74 22.97
C ASP A 33 -10.20 1.43 22.00
N ARG A 34 -10.90 2.46 21.54
CA ARG A 34 -11.99 2.28 20.58
C ARG A 34 -11.45 1.89 19.20
N ILE A 35 -10.34 2.48 18.78
CA ILE A 35 -9.66 2.14 17.53
C ILE A 35 -9.18 0.69 17.56
N ILE A 36 -8.50 0.30 18.64
CA ILE A 36 -8.02 -1.06 18.87
C ILE A 36 -9.17 -2.06 18.83
N ASN A 37 -10.28 -1.77 19.54
CA ASN A 37 -11.45 -2.65 19.55
C ASN A 37 -12.11 -2.79 18.17
N LEU A 38 -12.24 -1.70 17.42
CA LEU A 38 -12.80 -1.73 16.07
C LEU A 38 -11.90 -2.54 15.12
N ALA A 39 -10.59 -2.29 15.14
CA ALA A 39 -9.63 -3.02 14.32
C ALA A 39 -9.64 -4.53 14.64
N THR A 40 -9.67 -4.89 15.92
CA THR A 40 -9.74 -6.29 16.36
C THR A 40 -11.02 -6.96 15.87
N ARG A 41 -12.17 -6.34 16.06
CA ARG A 41 -13.46 -6.88 15.58
C ARG A 41 -13.49 -7.04 14.08
N SER A 42 -13.02 -6.02 13.35
CA SER A 42 -12.94 -6.07 11.89
C SER A 42 -12.04 -7.21 11.40
N ALA A 43 -10.88 -7.41 12.04
CA ALA A 43 -9.98 -8.50 11.70
C ALA A 43 -10.64 -9.88 11.93
N ILE A 44 -11.28 -10.07 13.07
CA ILE A 44 -11.96 -11.33 13.41
C ILE A 44 -13.10 -11.59 12.41
N GLU A 45 -13.95 -10.61 12.16
CA GLU A 45 -15.07 -10.74 11.22
C GLU A 45 -14.61 -11.12 9.81
N MET A 46 -13.58 -10.45 9.29
CA MET A 46 -13.02 -10.75 7.98
C MET A 46 -12.41 -12.14 7.93
N ARG A 47 -11.63 -12.53 8.95
CA ARG A 47 -11.04 -13.86 9.04
C ARG A 47 -12.11 -14.95 9.09
N ASP A 48 -13.16 -14.76 9.88
CA ASP A 48 -14.26 -15.74 10.03
C ASP A 48 -15.06 -15.89 8.71
N MET A 49 -15.00 -14.88 7.84
CA MET A 49 -15.50 -14.96 6.46
C MET A 49 -14.52 -15.60 5.46
N GLY A 50 -13.33 -16.00 5.91
CA GLY A 50 -12.31 -16.63 5.07
C GLY A 50 -11.34 -15.66 4.39
N PHE A 51 -11.35 -14.36 4.74
CA PHE A 51 -10.36 -13.41 4.24
C PHE A 51 -9.06 -13.49 5.03
N ASN A 52 -7.94 -13.31 4.36
CA ASN A 52 -6.63 -13.29 4.96
C ASN A 52 -5.83 -11.99 4.67
N LEU A 53 -6.37 -11.12 3.82
CA LEU A 53 -5.76 -9.83 3.47
C LEU A 53 -6.82 -8.73 3.43
N VAL A 54 -6.49 -7.58 4.01
CA VAL A 54 -7.26 -6.33 3.91
C VAL A 54 -6.43 -5.26 3.20
N ILE A 55 -7.03 -4.55 2.24
CA ILE A 55 -6.44 -3.35 1.67
C ILE A 55 -6.77 -2.18 2.61
N GLY A 56 -5.78 -1.76 3.35
CA GLY A 56 -5.84 -0.80 4.45
C GLY A 56 -4.87 -1.20 5.58
N PRO A 57 -4.75 -0.39 6.62
CA PRO A 57 -5.38 0.90 6.85
C PRO A 57 -4.87 2.00 5.92
N ASN A 58 -5.58 3.12 5.90
CA ASN A 58 -5.32 4.22 5.01
C ASN A 58 -4.38 5.25 5.65
N ALA A 59 -3.28 5.57 4.97
CA ALA A 59 -2.27 6.54 5.43
C ALA A 59 -2.55 7.99 5.02
N ASN A 60 -3.55 8.22 4.17
CA ASN A 60 -3.79 9.55 3.60
C ASN A 60 -4.10 10.58 4.68
N LEU A 61 -3.63 11.81 4.48
CA LEU A 61 -3.83 12.93 5.37
C LEU A 61 -4.81 13.95 4.77
N GLY A 62 -5.83 14.34 5.55
CA GLY A 62 -6.72 15.44 5.20
C GLY A 62 -7.59 15.26 3.94
N VAL A 63 -7.62 14.08 3.34
CA VAL A 63 -8.45 13.78 2.16
C VAL A 63 -9.86 13.41 2.62
N PRO A 64 -10.90 14.11 2.20
CA PRO A 64 -12.27 13.81 2.59
C PRO A 64 -12.65 12.36 2.28
N ASN A 65 -13.27 11.68 3.25
CA ASN A 65 -13.70 10.28 3.18
C ASN A 65 -12.58 9.23 2.93
N MET A 66 -11.31 9.67 2.91
CA MET A 66 -10.15 8.80 2.69
C MET A 66 -9.07 8.97 3.77
N SER A 67 -9.32 9.77 4.80
CA SER A 67 -8.35 10.03 5.86
C SER A 67 -8.98 9.92 7.23
N TYR A 68 -8.22 9.39 8.19
CA TYR A 68 -8.65 9.37 9.61
C TYR A 68 -8.45 10.73 10.27
N THR A 69 -7.44 11.47 9.83
CA THR A 69 -7.03 12.77 10.37
C THR A 69 -6.13 13.49 9.36
N SER A 70 -5.94 14.80 9.56
CA SER A 70 -4.91 15.58 8.84
C SER A 70 -3.58 15.68 9.61
N ASP A 71 -3.52 15.17 10.84
CA ASP A 71 -2.31 15.18 11.66
C ASP A 71 -1.49 13.90 11.41
N PRO A 72 -0.26 13.97 10.88
CA PRO A 72 0.56 12.81 10.56
C PRO A 72 0.95 11.99 11.79
N THR A 73 1.06 12.61 12.95
CA THR A 73 1.39 11.92 14.21
C THR A 73 0.23 11.01 14.62
N TRP A 74 -0.98 11.55 14.61
CA TRP A 74 -2.18 10.78 14.95
C TRP A 74 -2.50 9.73 13.90
N ALA A 75 -2.37 10.05 12.63
CA ALA A 75 -2.48 9.06 11.55
C ALA A 75 -1.51 7.89 11.79
N GLY A 76 -0.26 8.17 12.12
CA GLY A 76 0.74 7.16 12.42
C GLY A 76 0.36 6.26 13.61
N HIS A 77 -0.17 6.81 14.69
CA HIS A 77 -0.64 6.02 15.84
C HIS A 77 -1.84 5.14 15.51
N ILE A 78 -2.84 5.70 14.82
CA ILE A 78 -4.03 4.95 14.39
C ILE A 78 -3.62 3.78 13.50
N ASN A 79 -2.82 4.05 12.50
CA ASN A 79 -2.44 3.07 11.50
C ASN A 79 -1.56 1.96 12.09
N LEU A 80 -0.62 2.31 12.97
CA LEU A 80 0.20 1.33 13.68
C LEU A 80 -0.67 0.38 14.50
N ALA A 81 -1.59 0.92 15.30
CA ALA A 81 -2.51 0.12 16.12
C ALA A 81 -3.39 -0.81 15.25
N MET A 82 -3.86 -0.34 14.10
CA MET A 82 -4.65 -1.17 13.19
C MET A 82 -3.83 -2.30 12.57
N VAL A 83 -2.63 -2.02 12.06
CA VAL A 83 -1.73 -3.04 11.50
C VAL A 83 -1.41 -4.11 12.55
N GLU A 84 -1.08 -3.71 13.77
CA GLU A 84 -0.81 -4.65 14.88
C GLU A 84 -2.03 -5.54 15.19
N ARG A 85 -3.24 -4.96 15.19
CA ARG A 85 -4.46 -5.75 15.47
C ARG A 85 -4.79 -6.71 14.34
N TYR A 86 -4.59 -6.32 13.09
CA TYR A 86 -4.73 -7.23 11.95
C TYR A 86 -3.72 -8.37 12.04
N GLN A 87 -2.46 -8.07 12.29
CA GLN A 87 -1.40 -9.07 12.42
C GLN A 87 -1.67 -10.08 13.54
N ILE A 88 -2.04 -9.61 14.74
CA ILE A 88 -2.36 -10.48 15.90
C ILE A 88 -3.54 -11.41 15.59
N ASN A 89 -4.45 -10.99 14.73
CA ASN A 89 -5.60 -11.80 14.31
C ASN A 89 -5.35 -12.55 13.00
N HIS A 90 -4.08 -12.76 12.61
CA HIS A 90 -3.68 -13.54 11.43
C HIS A 90 -4.21 -12.95 10.10
N MET A 91 -4.39 -11.64 10.04
CA MET A 91 -4.77 -10.91 8.83
C MET A 91 -3.57 -10.13 8.30
N TRP A 92 -3.31 -10.25 7.02
CA TRP A 92 -2.40 -9.33 6.34
C TRP A 92 -3.06 -7.99 6.11
N SER A 93 -2.27 -6.93 6.10
CA SER A 93 -2.70 -5.59 5.71
C SER A 93 -1.85 -5.05 4.56
N ALA A 94 -2.50 -4.44 3.58
CA ALA A 94 -1.87 -3.71 2.50
C ALA A 94 -2.09 -2.21 2.72
N TYR A 95 -1.10 -1.57 3.31
CA TYR A 95 -1.13 -0.21 3.82
C TYR A 95 -1.04 0.81 2.67
N ASN A 96 -2.00 1.69 2.53
CA ASN A 96 -2.19 2.55 1.36
C ASN A 96 -2.32 4.03 1.71
N TYR A 97 -1.87 4.95 0.87
CA TYR A 97 -1.13 4.82 -0.39
C TYR A 97 0.21 5.53 -0.29
N PHE A 98 1.30 4.85 -0.66
CA PHE A 98 2.63 5.47 -0.70
C PHE A 98 2.89 6.10 -2.09
N PRO A 99 3.54 7.28 -2.20
CA PRO A 99 3.95 8.15 -1.11
C PRO A 99 2.82 9.05 -0.59
N ALA A 100 1.75 9.25 -1.35
CA ALA A 100 0.54 10.00 -1.03
C ALA A 100 -0.55 9.68 -2.08
N VAL A 101 -1.79 10.03 -1.82
CA VAL A 101 -2.89 9.88 -2.79
C VAL A 101 -3.05 11.10 -3.69
N THR A 102 -2.65 12.25 -3.21
CA THR A 102 -2.66 13.52 -3.95
C THR A 102 -1.56 14.44 -3.43
N LEU A 103 -1.10 15.32 -4.27
CA LEU A 103 -0.19 16.41 -3.89
C LEU A 103 -0.94 17.74 -3.71
N GLY A 104 -2.27 17.78 -3.99
CA GLY A 104 -3.01 19.04 -4.06
C GLY A 104 -2.36 19.98 -5.08
N ASP A 105 -2.15 21.24 -4.66
CA ASP A 105 -1.51 22.28 -5.49
C ASP A 105 0.03 22.33 -5.29
N ALA A 106 0.61 21.37 -4.56
CA ALA A 106 2.04 21.38 -4.27
C ALA A 106 2.86 21.07 -5.54
N SER A 107 3.85 21.91 -5.80
CA SER A 107 4.83 21.73 -6.87
C SER A 107 6.23 21.89 -6.30
N PHE A 108 7.22 21.23 -6.90
CA PHE A 108 8.56 21.13 -6.35
C PHE A 108 9.60 21.40 -7.43
N GLY A 109 10.61 22.18 -7.09
CA GLY A 109 11.74 22.50 -7.97
C GLY A 109 12.82 21.40 -7.99
N SER A 110 12.80 20.46 -7.02
CA SER A 110 13.78 19.37 -6.94
C SER A 110 13.24 18.14 -6.23
N ALA A 111 13.87 16.98 -6.48
CA ALA A 111 13.56 15.74 -5.78
C ALA A 111 13.74 15.84 -4.25
N ASN A 112 14.75 16.56 -3.80
CA ASN A 112 14.98 16.75 -2.36
C ASN A 112 13.87 17.57 -1.71
N GLU A 113 13.38 18.60 -2.39
CA GLU A 113 12.25 19.41 -1.92
C GLU A 113 10.96 18.58 -1.84
N ALA A 114 10.64 17.82 -2.89
CA ALA A 114 9.48 16.92 -2.90
C ALA A 114 9.55 15.87 -1.77
N LYS A 115 10.69 15.23 -1.60
CA LYS A 115 10.91 14.23 -0.54
C LYS A 115 10.84 14.87 0.86
N ALA A 116 11.38 16.07 1.05
CA ALA A 116 11.32 16.77 2.32
C ALA A 116 9.88 17.14 2.69
N TYR A 117 9.12 17.68 1.75
CA TYR A 117 7.70 17.98 1.95
C TYR A 117 6.91 16.73 2.34
N LEU A 118 6.96 15.70 1.51
CA LEU A 118 6.23 14.45 1.75
C LEU A 118 6.68 13.74 3.03
N SER A 119 7.97 13.81 3.38
CA SER A 119 8.51 13.22 4.61
C SER A 119 7.98 13.87 5.89
N ASN A 120 7.54 15.11 5.82
CA ASN A 120 6.94 15.84 6.93
C ASN A 120 5.40 15.77 6.93
N ASN A 121 4.80 15.18 5.88
CA ASN A 121 3.37 15.03 5.71
C ASN A 121 3.01 13.53 5.54
N ASP A 122 2.52 13.12 4.38
CA ASP A 122 2.00 11.75 4.15
C ASP A 122 3.04 10.66 4.44
N VAL A 123 4.29 10.85 4.01
CA VAL A 123 5.35 9.86 4.22
C VAL A 123 5.79 9.76 5.69
N ALA A 124 5.49 10.75 6.53
CA ALA A 124 5.75 10.66 7.97
C ALA A 124 5.04 9.46 8.62
N VAL A 125 3.82 9.16 8.16
CA VAL A 125 3.02 8.01 8.61
C VAL A 125 3.72 6.70 8.27
N PHE A 126 4.20 6.56 7.03
CA PHE A 126 4.94 5.38 6.57
C PHE A 126 6.30 5.23 7.28
N LYS A 127 7.04 6.31 7.47
CA LYS A 127 8.32 6.28 8.20
C LYS A 127 8.15 5.72 9.61
N ARG A 128 7.08 6.12 10.29
CA ARG A 128 6.76 5.59 11.62
C ARG A 128 6.49 4.09 11.57
N LEU A 129 5.69 3.63 10.62
CA LEU A 129 5.37 2.23 10.47
C LEU A 129 6.63 1.40 10.16
N ILE A 130 7.46 1.86 9.22
CA ILE A 130 8.73 1.21 8.86
C ILE A 130 9.67 1.10 10.07
N ALA A 131 9.73 2.12 10.91
CA ALA A 131 10.60 2.15 12.08
C ALA A 131 10.11 1.27 13.25
N GLN A 132 8.81 1.02 13.38
CA GLN A 132 8.20 0.41 14.56
C GLN A 132 7.66 -1.01 14.32
N THR A 133 7.66 -1.50 13.09
CA THR A 133 7.14 -2.83 12.74
C THR A 133 8.17 -3.66 11.99
N THR A 134 7.93 -4.97 11.92
CA THR A 134 8.73 -5.86 11.07
C THR A 134 8.28 -5.74 9.62
N ALA A 135 9.23 -5.77 8.68
CA ALA A 135 8.98 -5.57 7.25
C ALA A 135 8.01 -6.57 6.62
N ASN A 136 7.84 -7.74 7.24
CA ASN A 136 6.99 -8.81 6.69
C ASN A 136 5.60 -8.87 7.35
N SER A 137 5.24 -7.90 8.19
CA SER A 137 3.94 -7.86 8.87
C SER A 137 2.86 -7.14 8.07
N TYR A 138 3.23 -6.42 7.03
CA TYR A 138 2.31 -5.65 6.17
C TYR A 138 2.92 -5.44 4.77
N MET A 139 2.06 -5.11 3.82
CA MET A 139 2.44 -4.66 2.48
C MET A 139 2.27 -3.15 2.36
N LEU A 140 2.96 -2.52 1.44
CA LEU A 140 2.69 -1.14 1.04
C LEU A 140 2.05 -1.10 -0.34
N VAL A 141 0.98 -0.31 -0.47
CA VAL A 141 0.31 -0.07 -1.74
C VAL A 141 0.81 1.24 -2.33
N MET A 142 1.28 1.18 -3.56
CA MET A 142 1.74 2.35 -4.31
C MET A 142 0.57 3.08 -4.94
N SER A 143 0.54 4.40 -4.82
CA SER A 143 -0.39 5.25 -5.57
C SER A 143 0.04 5.46 -7.02
N HIS A 144 -0.88 5.97 -7.85
CA HIS A 144 -0.60 6.36 -9.24
C HIS A 144 -0.37 7.87 -9.40
N ILE A 145 0.12 8.55 -8.35
CA ILE A 145 0.48 9.96 -8.50
C ILE A 145 1.76 10.11 -9.30
N GLN A 146 1.87 11.22 -10.02
CA GLN A 146 3.13 11.65 -10.60
C GLN A 146 3.80 12.68 -9.71
N ILE A 147 5.11 12.54 -9.54
CA ILE A 147 5.96 13.51 -8.82
C ILE A 147 7.09 13.91 -9.77
N PRO A 148 6.85 14.87 -10.68
CA PRO A 148 7.79 15.19 -11.77
C PRO A 148 9.19 15.54 -11.27
N ALA A 149 9.30 16.13 -10.08
CA ALA A 149 10.57 16.47 -9.47
C ALA A 149 11.44 15.24 -9.10
N ILE A 150 10.83 14.03 -8.95
CA ILE A 150 11.55 12.77 -8.66
C ILE A 150 11.63 11.91 -9.94
N ASP A 151 10.52 11.77 -10.64
CA ASP A 151 10.41 11.03 -11.90
C ASP A 151 9.33 11.69 -12.76
N ASN A 152 9.74 12.25 -13.89
CA ASN A 152 8.83 12.95 -14.80
C ASN A 152 8.25 12.04 -15.89
N GLU A 153 8.68 10.79 -15.95
CA GLU A 153 8.26 9.83 -16.97
C GLU A 153 7.26 8.80 -16.44
N HIS A 154 7.35 8.47 -15.13
CA HIS A 154 6.57 7.40 -14.56
C HIS A 154 5.73 7.87 -13.37
N LEU A 155 4.59 7.21 -13.19
CA LEU A 155 3.78 7.32 -11.97
C LEU A 155 4.48 6.59 -10.81
N ALA A 156 4.18 6.95 -9.57
CA ALA A 156 4.86 6.39 -8.39
C ALA A 156 4.87 4.86 -8.35
N SER A 157 3.80 4.20 -8.80
CA SER A 157 3.67 2.73 -8.83
C SER A 157 4.50 2.03 -9.91
N SER A 158 5.07 2.76 -10.86
CA SER A 158 5.98 2.25 -11.90
C SER A 158 7.32 2.99 -11.92
N SER A 159 7.58 3.83 -10.90
CA SER A 159 8.80 4.64 -10.79
C SER A 159 9.89 3.93 -9.99
N LYS A 160 10.97 3.55 -10.66
CA LYS A 160 12.15 2.97 -9.98
C LYS A 160 12.83 3.95 -9.02
N PRO A 161 12.98 5.26 -9.32
CA PRO A 161 13.48 6.24 -8.35
C PRO A 161 12.64 6.31 -7.06
N ILE A 162 11.32 6.15 -7.15
CA ILE A 162 10.43 6.21 -5.99
C ILE A 162 10.45 4.88 -5.22
N ILE A 163 10.26 3.72 -5.88
CA ILE A 163 10.14 2.44 -5.21
C ILE A 163 11.50 1.94 -4.75
N ASP A 164 12.45 1.73 -5.66
CA ASP A 164 13.77 1.17 -5.32
C ASP A 164 14.66 2.23 -4.63
N GLY A 165 14.70 3.44 -5.17
CA GLY A 165 15.51 4.53 -4.65
C GLY A 165 15.01 5.02 -3.29
N TRP A 166 13.84 5.64 -3.25
CA TRP A 166 13.35 6.29 -2.04
C TRP A 166 12.79 5.32 -1.02
N LEU A 167 11.79 4.51 -1.39
CA LEU A 167 11.13 3.62 -0.42
C LEU A 167 12.07 2.53 0.11
N ARG A 168 12.78 1.82 -0.78
CA ARG A 168 13.61 0.68 -0.35
C ARG A 168 14.98 1.11 0.18
N LYS A 169 15.73 1.97 -0.53
CA LYS A 169 17.11 2.34 -0.14
C LYS A 169 17.14 3.42 0.91
N GLU A 170 16.40 4.52 0.73
CA GLU A 170 16.48 5.65 1.66
C GLU A 170 15.62 5.44 2.91
N LEU A 171 14.35 4.99 2.77
CA LEU A 171 13.47 4.74 3.91
C LEU A 171 13.66 3.35 4.52
N GLY A 172 14.38 2.45 3.87
CA GLY A 172 14.75 1.14 4.39
C GLY A 172 13.66 0.08 4.37
N TYR A 173 12.57 0.27 3.64
CA TYR A 173 11.49 -0.71 3.58
C TYR A 173 11.92 -2.02 2.89
N LYS A 174 11.74 -3.15 3.56
CA LYS A 174 12.15 -4.49 3.08
C LYS A 174 10.98 -5.41 2.71
N GLY A 175 9.74 -4.98 3.02
CA GLY A 175 8.54 -5.80 2.80
C GLY A 175 8.02 -5.77 1.36
N ILE A 176 6.83 -6.31 1.20
CA ILE A 176 6.14 -6.42 -0.08
C ILE A 176 5.61 -5.05 -0.52
N VAL A 177 5.89 -4.69 -1.75
CA VAL A 177 5.30 -3.54 -2.44
C VAL A 177 4.25 -4.04 -3.43
N MET A 178 3.04 -3.54 -3.31
CA MET A 178 1.91 -3.84 -4.20
C MET A 178 1.52 -2.57 -4.96
N THR A 179 1.15 -2.67 -6.22
CA THR A 179 0.53 -1.56 -6.93
C THR A 179 -0.90 -1.34 -6.44
N ASP A 180 -1.44 -0.13 -6.56
CA ASP A 180 -2.88 0.03 -6.67
C ASP A 180 -3.39 -0.57 -7.99
N ARG A 181 -4.69 -0.54 -8.26
CA ARG A 181 -5.28 -1.11 -9.48
C ARG A 181 -4.60 -0.56 -10.74
N ILE A 182 -3.88 -1.43 -11.46
CA ILE A 182 -3.05 -1.00 -12.59
C ILE A 182 -3.84 -0.60 -13.82
N ASP A 183 -5.10 -1.02 -13.95
CA ASP A 183 -5.98 -0.52 -15.00
C ASP A 183 -6.13 1.01 -14.94
N VAL A 184 -6.25 1.57 -13.74
CA VAL A 184 -6.26 3.02 -13.52
C VAL A 184 -4.89 3.65 -13.83
N GLY A 185 -3.80 3.03 -13.38
CA GLY A 185 -2.43 3.50 -13.63
C GLY A 185 -2.06 3.49 -15.11
N ALA A 186 -2.41 2.42 -15.82
CA ALA A 186 -2.18 2.30 -17.26
C ALA A 186 -2.93 3.40 -18.04
N LEU A 187 -4.19 3.65 -17.69
CA LEU A 187 -4.98 4.72 -18.30
C LEU A 187 -4.35 6.10 -18.07
N GLN A 188 -3.87 6.39 -16.86
CA GLN A 188 -3.22 7.67 -16.54
C GLN A 188 -1.89 7.85 -17.28
N SER A 189 -1.12 6.78 -17.46
CA SER A 189 0.16 6.81 -18.16
C SER A 189 0.04 6.63 -19.68
N ASN A 190 -1.18 6.40 -20.20
CA ASN A 190 -1.46 6.07 -21.59
C ASN A 190 -0.67 4.85 -22.12
N GLN A 191 -0.43 3.87 -21.26
CA GLN A 191 0.24 2.61 -21.57
C GLN A 191 -0.76 1.47 -21.68
N LYS A 192 -0.37 0.37 -22.34
CA LYS A 192 -1.10 -0.89 -22.24
C LYS A 192 -0.94 -1.46 -20.84
N ILE A 193 -1.99 -2.10 -20.34
CA ILE A 193 -2.00 -2.63 -18.97
C ILE A 193 -0.87 -3.65 -18.73
N GLY A 194 -0.56 -4.49 -19.72
CA GLY A 194 0.55 -5.45 -19.65
C GLY A 194 1.91 -4.77 -19.57
N ASP A 195 2.15 -3.73 -20.37
CA ASP A 195 3.41 -2.96 -20.35
C ASP A 195 3.57 -2.23 -19.02
N TYR A 196 2.46 -1.68 -18.49
CA TYR A 196 2.46 -1.02 -17.19
C TYR A 196 2.78 -2.00 -16.04
N ALA A 197 2.25 -3.23 -16.11
CA ALA A 197 2.56 -4.28 -15.14
C ALA A 197 4.06 -4.64 -15.16
N VAL A 198 4.65 -4.80 -16.34
CA VAL A 198 6.09 -5.06 -16.50
C VAL A 198 6.92 -3.91 -15.93
N ALA A 199 6.58 -2.66 -16.27
CA ALA A 199 7.25 -1.46 -15.74
C ALA A 199 7.18 -1.41 -14.20
N SER A 200 6.01 -1.73 -13.61
CA SER A 200 5.84 -1.76 -12.15
C SER A 200 6.71 -2.82 -11.48
N ILE A 201 6.83 -4.02 -12.05
CA ILE A 201 7.74 -5.06 -11.53
C ILE A 201 9.20 -4.61 -11.64
N LEU A 202 9.60 -4.03 -12.77
CA LEU A 202 10.97 -3.53 -12.97
C LEU A 202 11.32 -2.37 -12.03
N ALA A 203 10.32 -1.56 -11.67
CA ALA A 203 10.48 -0.48 -10.70
C ALA A 203 10.69 -0.98 -9.25
N GLY A 204 10.27 -2.20 -8.93
CA GLY A 204 10.47 -2.78 -7.59
C GLY A 204 9.20 -3.27 -6.90
N SER A 205 8.02 -3.22 -7.56
CA SER A 205 6.79 -3.82 -7.06
C SER A 205 6.86 -5.34 -7.07
N ASP A 206 6.25 -5.99 -6.08
CA ASP A 206 6.27 -7.45 -5.88
C ASP A 206 4.92 -8.08 -6.24
N LEU A 207 3.85 -7.33 -6.11
CA LEU A 207 2.48 -7.75 -6.41
C LEU A 207 1.81 -6.70 -7.31
N ILE A 208 1.02 -7.19 -8.23
CA ILE A 208 0.22 -6.38 -9.15
C ILE A 208 -1.26 -6.56 -8.80
N LEU A 209 -1.95 -5.46 -8.49
CA LEU A 209 -3.39 -5.46 -8.29
C LEU A 209 -4.07 -5.15 -9.63
N VAL A 210 -4.90 -6.09 -10.07
CA VAL A 210 -5.68 -5.99 -11.32
C VAL A 210 -7.15 -6.07 -10.96
N ASP A 211 -8.01 -5.39 -11.70
CA ASP A 211 -9.45 -5.56 -11.57
C ASP A 211 -9.90 -6.98 -11.94
N ALA A 212 -11.18 -7.28 -11.69
CA ALA A 212 -11.73 -8.62 -11.93
C ALA A 212 -12.06 -8.91 -13.42
N ASP A 213 -11.60 -8.07 -14.35
CA ASP A 213 -11.76 -8.30 -15.78
C ASP A 213 -10.77 -9.38 -16.25
N THR A 214 -11.30 -10.47 -16.80
CA THR A 214 -10.49 -11.59 -17.29
C THR A 214 -9.58 -11.18 -18.44
N ILE A 215 -9.97 -10.23 -19.27
CA ILE A 215 -9.15 -9.70 -20.38
C ILE A 215 -7.91 -9.03 -19.84
N HIS A 216 -8.04 -8.19 -18.81
CA HIS A 216 -6.92 -7.51 -18.17
C HIS A 216 -6.00 -8.51 -17.46
N ILE A 217 -6.57 -9.48 -16.75
CA ILE A 217 -5.79 -10.54 -16.07
C ILE A 217 -4.95 -11.32 -17.08
N ASP A 218 -5.55 -11.75 -18.20
CA ASP A 218 -4.85 -12.50 -19.24
C ASP A 218 -3.77 -11.65 -19.94
N GLU A 219 -4.03 -10.37 -20.19
CA GLU A 219 -3.04 -9.46 -20.77
C GLU A 219 -1.83 -9.29 -19.85
N VAL A 220 -2.07 -9.02 -18.58
CA VAL A 220 -1.01 -8.85 -17.57
C VAL A 220 -0.22 -10.14 -17.41
N HIS A 221 -0.90 -11.29 -17.30
CA HIS A 221 -0.23 -12.58 -17.16
C HIS A 221 0.67 -12.89 -18.36
N ARG A 222 0.18 -12.67 -19.59
CA ARG A 222 0.97 -12.88 -20.82
C ARG A 222 2.15 -11.95 -20.88
N ALA A 223 1.97 -10.65 -20.57
CA ALA A 223 3.05 -9.67 -20.61
C ALA A 223 4.17 -10.00 -19.60
N LEU A 224 3.81 -10.35 -18.37
CA LEU A 224 4.78 -10.74 -17.34
C LEU A 224 5.51 -12.04 -17.70
N THR A 225 4.78 -13.04 -18.20
CA THR A 225 5.37 -14.32 -18.63
C THR A 225 6.34 -14.11 -19.78
N GLN A 226 5.99 -13.30 -20.78
CA GLN A 226 6.86 -12.96 -21.89
C GLN A 226 8.10 -12.20 -21.42
N ALA A 227 7.95 -11.22 -20.54
CA ALA A 227 9.06 -10.44 -20.00
C ALA A 227 10.05 -11.28 -19.19
N VAL A 228 9.60 -12.34 -18.54
CA VAL A 228 10.48 -13.34 -17.90
C VAL A 228 11.16 -14.22 -18.96
N ALA A 229 10.45 -14.67 -19.97
CA ALA A 229 10.97 -15.55 -21.00
C ALA A 229 12.07 -14.89 -21.85
N ASP A 230 11.95 -13.59 -22.14
CA ASP A 230 12.93 -12.82 -22.92
C ASP A 230 14.01 -12.17 -22.06
N GLY A 231 13.96 -12.34 -20.73
CA GLY A 231 14.95 -11.82 -19.79
C GLY A 231 14.79 -10.34 -19.42
N THR A 232 13.74 -9.67 -19.87
CA THR A 232 13.42 -8.30 -19.43
C THR A 232 13.20 -8.24 -17.92
N ILE A 233 12.45 -9.19 -17.35
CA ILE A 233 12.40 -9.45 -15.92
C ILE A 233 13.35 -10.59 -15.63
N THR A 234 14.48 -10.30 -14.96
CA THR A 234 15.48 -11.34 -14.66
C THR A 234 15.00 -12.30 -13.59
N THR A 235 15.56 -13.50 -13.57
CA THR A 235 15.27 -14.52 -12.55
C THR A 235 15.58 -13.99 -11.14
N GLU A 236 16.65 -13.22 -10.99
CA GLU A 236 17.03 -12.60 -9.71
C GLU A 236 15.94 -11.63 -9.23
N ARG A 237 15.43 -10.77 -10.14
CA ARG A 237 14.36 -9.84 -9.80
C ARG A 237 13.06 -10.56 -9.40
N LEU A 238 12.72 -11.63 -10.13
CA LEU A 238 11.55 -12.46 -9.80
C LEU A 238 11.74 -13.13 -8.43
N ASN A 239 12.89 -13.73 -8.17
CA ASN A 239 13.21 -14.40 -6.92
C ASN A 239 13.18 -13.46 -5.72
N GLU A 240 13.57 -12.19 -5.88
CA GLU A 240 13.43 -11.18 -4.82
C GLU A 240 11.98 -11.00 -4.39
N SER A 241 11.05 -10.89 -5.33
CA SER A 241 9.62 -10.76 -5.03
C SER A 241 9.06 -12.01 -4.39
N VAL A 242 9.34 -13.18 -4.95
CA VAL A 242 8.91 -14.48 -4.41
C VAL A 242 9.42 -14.68 -2.99
N LYS A 243 10.67 -14.34 -2.71
CA LYS A 243 11.26 -14.42 -1.36
C LYS A 243 10.49 -13.55 -0.35
N ARG A 244 10.17 -12.30 -0.70
CA ARG A 244 9.39 -11.41 0.19
C ARG A 244 7.99 -11.98 0.47
N ILE A 245 7.33 -12.51 -0.56
CA ILE A 245 6.00 -13.12 -0.44
C ILE A 245 6.05 -14.36 0.46
N LEU A 246 7.02 -15.24 0.26
CA LEU A 246 7.18 -16.44 1.08
C LEU A 246 7.52 -16.11 2.54
N LEU A 247 8.42 -15.15 2.78
CA LEU A 247 8.74 -14.70 4.14
C LEU A 247 7.50 -14.16 4.87
N MET A 248 6.66 -13.39 4.19
CA MET A 248 5.41 -12.90 4.77
C MET A 248 4.45 -14.05 5.11
N LYS A 249 4.28 -15.01 4.20
CA LYS A 249 3.44 -16.19 4.42
C LYS A 249 3.92 -17.03 5.61
N MET A 250 5.22 -17.20 5.76
CA MET A 250 5.81 -17.97 6.87
C MET A 250 5.62 -17.30 8.23
N GLN A 251 5.61 -15.97 8.29
CA GLN A 251 5.44 -15.24 9.56
C GLN A 251 4.00 -15.23 10.08
N THR A 252 3.04 -15.30 9.21
CA THR A 252 1.63 -15.18 9.60
C THR A 252 0.99 -16.50 9.98
N GLN A 253 1.70 -17.65 9.82
CA GLN A 253 1.15 -18.97 10.10
C GLN A 253 -0.32 -19.10 9.67
N ILE A 254 -0.62 -18.59 8.48
CA ILE A 254 -1.92 -18.86 7.87
C ILE A 254 -1.81 -20.30 7.40
N ASP A 255 -2.37 -21.21 8.20
CA ASP A 255 -2.57 -22.60 7.77
C ASP A 255 -3.34 -22.62 6.45
N PRO A 256 -2.99 -23.49 5.52
CA PRO A 256 -3.56 -23.54 4.17
C PRO A 256 -5.07 -23.78 4.17
#